data_209d42a651e327b06634f8214edc38fb
#
_entry.id   209d42a651e327b06634f8214edc38fb
#
_cell.length_a   1.000
_cell.length_b   1.000
_cell.length_c   1.000
_cell.angle_alpha   90.00
_cell.angle_beta   90.00
_cell.angle_gamma   90.00
#
_symmetry.space_group_name_H-M   'P 1'
#
loop_
_entity.id
_entity.type
_entity.pdbx_description
1 polymer ?
#
loop_
_entity_poly.entity_id
_entity_poly.type
_entity_poly.pdbx_seq_one_letter_code
_entity_poly.pdbx_strand_id
1 'polypeptide(L)'
;DLDRAVFPGIQGGPLMHIIAAKAVCFKEAAEPAFAEYQRQTVANAQRLAAALAAAGFRIVSGGTDNHLVLVDVFSKGITGKVAEKALGEAGITVNKNAIPFDTNPPMVASGIR
;
A
#
# COMPACT_ATOMS: atom_id res chain seq x y z
N ASP A 1 -15.92 30.43 5.33
CA ASP A 1 -16.69 29.21 5.67
C ASP A 1 -15.80 27.97 5.87
N LEU A 2 -14.68 27.85 5.15
CA LEU A 2 -13.76 26.69 5.27
C LEU A 2 -13.11 26.63 6.66
N ASP A 3 -12.57 27.74 7.14
CA ASP A 3 -11.94 27.84 8.47
C ASP A 3 -12.91 27.47 9.58
N ARG A 4 -14.17 27.91 9.47
CA ARG A 4 -15.22 27.60 10.44
C ARG A 4 -15.63 26.12 10.37
N ALA A 5 -15.61 25.51 9.20
CA ALA A 5 -15.86 24.07 9.04
C ALA A 5 -14.73 23.25 9.67
N VAL A 6 -13.50 23.71 9.56
CA VAL A 6 -12.34 23.05 10.20
C VAL A 6 -12.37 23.29 11.72
N PHE A 7 -12.43 24.52 12.16
CA PHE A 7 -12.48 24.87 13.59
C PHE A 7 -13.59 25.92 13.84
N PRO A 8 -14.56 25.64 14.73
CA PRO A 8 -14.67 24.48 15.61
C PRO A 8 -15.47 23.30 15.04
N GLY A 9 -15.74 23.25 13.74
CA GLY A 9 -16.61 22.24 13.14
C GLY A 9 -16.11 20.81 13.30
N ILE A 10 -14.89 20.51 12.86
CA ILE A 10 -14.30 19.16 12.88
C ILE A 10 -13.18 19.06 13.91
N GLN A 11 -12.41 20.13 14.10
CA GLN A 11 -11.24 20.21 14.99
C GLN A 11 -11.59 20.93 16.29
N GLY A 12 -10.79 20.62 17.33
CA GLY A 12 -10.87 21.26 18.65
C GLY A 12 -9.48 21.49 19.21
N GLY A 13 -9.32 21.35 20.54
CA GLY A 13 -8.02 21.40 21.18
C GLY A 13 -7.05 20.37 20.60
N PRO A 14 -5.76 20.70 20.45
CA PRO A 14 -4.78 19.79 19.85
C PRO A 14 -4.55 18.54 20.74
N LEU A 15 -4.47 17.39 20.12
CA LEU A 15 -4.16 16.12 20.78
C LEU A 15 -2.65 16.03 21.00
N MET A 16 -2.18 16.53 22.14
CA MET A 16 -0.74 16.66 22.42
C MET A 16 0.01 15.33 22.40
N HIS A 17 -0.62 14.23 22.80
CA HIS A 17 -0.03 12.89 22.72
C HIS A 17 0.21 12.45 21.26
N ILE A 18 -0.66 12.83 20.31
CA ILE A 18 -0.46 12.59 18.88
C ILE A 18 0.68 13.47 18.35
N ILE A 19 0.75 14.73 18.78
CA ILE A 19 1.85 15.64 18.38
C ILE A 19 3.20 15.10 18.89
N ALA A 20 3.26 14.63 20.12
CA ALA A 20 4.45 14.00 20.69
C ALA A 20 4.84 12.73 19.90
N ALA A 21 3.87 11.88 19.55
CA ALA A 21 4.10 10.71 18.73
C ALA A 21 4.67 11.06 17.34
N LYS A 22 4.16 12.11 16.69
CA LYS A 22 4.71 12.61 15.43
C LYS A 22 6.16 13.09 15.57
N ALA A 23 6.48 13.77 16.67
CA ALA A 23 7.84 14.24 16.92
C ALA A 23 8.83 13.07 17.03
N VAL A 24 8.45 11.99 17.75
CA VAL A 24 9.25 10.76 17.84
C VAL A 24 9.39 10.10 16.46
N CYS A 25 8.29 9.94 15.74
CA CYS A 25 8.29 9.35 14.39
C CYS A 25 9.23 10.11 13.44
N PHE A 26 9.18 11.43 13.43
CA PHE A 26 10.05 12.24 12.57
C PHE A 26 11.52 12.19 12.99
N LYS A 27 11.79 12.11 14.29
CA LYS A 27 13.15 11.91 14.79
C LYS A 27 13.72 10.57 14.30
N GLU A 28 12.97 9.48 14.44
CA GLU A 28 13.37 8.17 13.95
C GLU A 28 13.58 8.17 12.43
N ALA A 29 12.66 8.81 11.68
CA ALA A 29 12.77 8.92 10.23
C ALA A 29 13.96 9.77 9.75
N ALA A 30 14.50 10.65 10.59
CA ALA A 30 15.68 11.45 10.28
C ALA A 30 17.00 10.70 10.52
N GLU A 31 16.98 9.54 11.16
CA GLU A 31 18.19 8.76 11.44
C GLU A 31 18.74 8.08 10.16
N PRO A 32 20.06 7.99 10.00
CA PRO A 32 20.67 7.31 8.85
C PRO A 32 20.22 5.85 8.67
N ALA A 33 19.96 5.15 9.78
CA ALA A 33 19.46 3.78 9.77
C ALA A 33 18.08 3.67 9.10
N PHE A 34 17.23 4.68 9.20
CA PHE A 34 15.94 4.70 8.52
C PHE A 34 16.09 4.82 7.00
N ALA A 35 17.04 5.62 6.54
CA ALA A 35 17.35 5.74 5.10
C ALA A 35 17.82 4.39 4.53
N GLU A 36 18.63 3.64 5.27
CA GLU A 36 19.06 2.29 4.86
C GLU A 36 17.88 1.32 4.85
N TYR A 37 17.04 1.35 5.88
CA TYR A 37 15.80 0.56 5.93
C TYR A 37 14.91 0.83 4.71
N GLN A 38 14.72 2.10 4.31
CA GLN A 38 13.91 2.44 3.15
C GLN A 38 14.54 1.99 1.83
N ARG A 39 15.87 2.07 1.67
CA ARG A 39 16.55 1.51 0.50
C ARG A 39 16.32 0.01 0.37
N GLN A 40 16.44 -0.72 1.47
CA GLN A 40 16.17 -2.16 1.48
C GLN A 40 14.69 -2.45 1.16
N THR A 41 13.75 -1.64 1.65
CA THR A 41 12.32 -1.78 1.36
C THR A 41 12.04 -1.66 -0.14
N VAL A 42 12.61 -0.66 -0.80
CA VAL A 42 12.47 -0.47 -2.25
C VAL A 42 13.12 -1.63 -3.03
N ALA A 43 14.32 -2.03 -2.64
CA ALA A 43 15.00 -3.16 -3.27
C ALA A 43 14.19 -4.47 -3.16
N ASN A 44 13.59 -4.73 -2.01
CA ASN A 44 12.72 -5.88 -1.79
C ASN A 44 11.46 -5.81 -2.67
N ALA A 45 10.82 -4.64 -2.77
CA ALA A 45 9.64 -4.46 -3.60
C ALA A 45 9.97 -4.66 -5.09
N GLN A 46 11.08 -4.15 -5.57
CA GLN A 46 11.57 -4.37 -6.94
C GLN A 46 11.85 -5.85 -7.22
N ARG A 47 12.50 -6.53 -6.28
CA ARG A 47 12.77 -7.98 -6.41
C ARG A 47 11.50 -8.80 -6.42
N LEU A 48 10.52 -8.46 -5.57
CA LEU A 48 9.20 -9.10 -5.54
C LEU A 48 8.46 -8.89 -6.87
N ALA A 49 8.41 -7.66 -7.36
CA ALA A 49 7.77 -7.34 -8.64
C ALA A 49 8.40 -8.13 -9.80
N ALA A 50 9.73 -8.19 -9.86
CA ALA A 50 10.45 -8.95 -10.89
C ALA A 50 10.17 -10.45 -10.80
N ALA A 51 10.15 -11.01 -9.58
CA ALA A 51 9.87 -12.42 -9.38
C ALA A 51 8.43 -12.79 -9.77
N LEU A 52 7.45 -11.96 -9.42
CA LEU A 52 6.07 -12.16 -9.82
C LEU A 52 5.89 -12.04 -11.34
N ALA A 53 6.55 -11.08 -11.98
CA ALA A 53 6.55 -10.94 -13.43
C ALA A 53 7.15 -12.18 -14.12
N ALA A 54 8.27 -12.71 -13.61
CA ALA A 54 8.89 -13.95 -14.10
C ALA A 54 7.97 -15.16 -13.91
N ALA A 55 7.13 -15.18 -12.86
CA ALA A 55 6.09 -16.19 -12.65
C ALA A 55 4.85 -15.98 -13.52
N GLY A 56 4.88 -15.00 -14.43
CA GLY A 56 3.82 -14.73 -15.40
C GLY A 56 2.66 -13.91 -14.86
N PHE A 57 2.81 -13.20 -13.73
CA PHE A 57 1.84 -12.22 -13.28
C PHE A 57 2.05 -10.87 -13.97
N ARG A 58 0.98 -10.18 -14.27
CA ARG A 58 1.06 -8.82 -14.78
C ARG A 58 1.24 -7.82 -13.62
N ILE A 59 2.37 -7.15 -13.61
CA ILE A 59 2.59 -6.02 -12.71
C ILE A 59 2.05 -4.76 -13.39
N VAL A 60 1.11 -4.07 -12.75
CA VAL A 60 0.33 -2.99 -13.41
C VAL A 60 1.23 -1.89 -13.88
N SER A 61 2.23 -1.45 -13.38
CA SER A 61 3.16 -0.43 -13.92
C SER A 61 4.44 -1.03 -14.52
N GLY A 62 4.48 -2.35 -14.73
CA GLY A 62 5.66 -3.04 -15.21
C GLY A 62 6.75 -3.23 -14.15
N GLY A 63 6.59 -2.67 -12.97
CA GLY A 63 7.54 -2.71 -11.86
C GLY A 63 7.14 -1.74 -10.75
N THR A 64 8.12 -1.36 -9.92
CA THR A 64 7.92 -0.36 -8.87
C THR A 64 9.22 0.40 -8.59
N ASP A 65 9.10 1.67 -8.21
CA ASP A 65 10.17 2.53 -7.71
C ASP A 65 10.01 2.90 -6.22
N ASN A 66 9.02 2.28 -5.56
CA ASN A 66 8.73 2.50 -4.15
C ASN A 66 8.42 1.18 -3.43
N HIS A 67 7.70 1.22 -2.31
CA HIS A 67 7.34 0.05 -1.50
C HIS A 67 6.06 -0.67 -1.96
N LEU A 68 5.35 -0.15 -2.95
CA LEU A 68 4.06 -0.69 -3.40
C LEU A 68 4.23 -1.52 -4.68
N VAL A 69 3.52 -2.63 -4.75
CA VAL A 69 3.40 -3.45 -5.97
C VAL A 69 1.92 -3.73 -6.20
N LEU A 70 1.41 -3.36 -7.36
CA LEU A 70 0.05 -3.66 -7.80
C LEU A 70 0.09 -4.79 -8.83
N VAL A 71 -0.53 -5.90 -8.49
CA VAL A 71 -0.52 -7.13 -9.30
C VAL A 71 -1.91 -7.42 -9.83
N ASP A 72 -2.05 -7.60 -11.12
CA ASP A 72 -3.25 -8.12 -11.75
C ASP A 72 -3.32 -9.64 -11.57
N VAL A 73 -4.21 -10.08 -10.70
CA VAL A 73 -4.47 -11.50 -10.46
C VAL A 73 -5.63 -12.03 -11.30
N PHE A 74 -6.46 -11.15 -11.85
CA PHE A 74 -7.59 -11.53 -12.69
C PHE A 74 -7.12 -12.15 -14.01
N SER A 75 -5.98 -11.74 -14.52
CA SER A 75 -5.31 -12.38 -15.65
C SER A 75 -4.96 -13.87 -15.42
N LYS A 76 -4.97 -14.33 -14.16
CA LYS A 76 -4.80 -15.73 -13.77
C LYS A 76 -6.12 -16.44 -13.42
N GLY A 77 -7.27 -15.80 -13.68
CA GLY A 77 -8.59 -16.37 -13.44
C GLY A 77 -9.10 -16.24 -12.00
N ILE A 78 -8.45 -15.45 -11.15
CA ILE A 78 -8.88 -15.22 -9.76
C ILE A 78 -9.14 -13.73 -9.52
N THR A 79 -10.10 -13.42 -8.67
CA THR A 79 -10.38 -12.03 -8.30
C THR A 79 -9.48 -11.56 -7.17
N GLY A 80 -9.31 -10.24 -7.04
CA GLY A 80 -8.57 -9.65 -5.92
C GLY A 80 -9.12 -10.08 -4.57
N LYS A 81 -10.45 -10.17 -4.45
CA LYS A 81 -11.12 -10.65 -3.21
C LYS A 81 -10.73 -12.08 -2.85
N VAL A 82 -10.66 -12.97 -3.81
CA VAL A 82 -10.25 -14.37 -3.58
C VAL A 82 -8.76 -14.44 -3.21
N ALA A 83 -7.92 -13.70 -3.94
CA ALA A 83 -6.48 -13.65 -3.66
C ALA A 83 -6.18 -13.04 -2.28
N GLU A 84 -6.85 -11.94 -1.91
CA GLU A 84 -6.73 -11.31 -0.58
C GLU A 84 -7.01 -12.32 0.54
N LYS A 85 -8.11 -13.08 0.41
CA LYS A 85 -8.48 -14.10 1.41
C LYS A 85 -7.46 -15.21 1.50
N ALA A 86 -7.08 -15.82 0.37
CA ALA A 86 -6.15 -16.95 0.34
C ALA A 86 -4.76 -16.56 0.85
N LEU A 87 -4.26 -15.38 0.49
CA LEU A 87 -2.98 -14.88 0.99
C LEU A 87 -3.04 -14.56 2.48
N GLY A 88 -4.15 -14.00 2.96
CA GLY A 88 -4.35 -13.77 4.39
C GLY A 88 -4.32 -15.06 5.21
N GLU A 89 -4.93 -16.14 4.72
CA GLU A 89 -4.85 -17.46 5.34
C GLU A 89 -3.43 -18.03 5.36
N ALA A 90 -2.60 -17.64 4.38
CA ALA A 90 -1.17 -18.00 4.33
C ALA A 90 -0.26 -17.04 5.12
N GLY A 91 -0.83 -16.06 5.85
CA GLY A 91 -0.07 -15.09 6.63
C GLY A 91 0.51 -13.93 5.81
N ILE A 92 0.07 -13.76 4.57
CA ILE A 92 0.51 -12.66 3.69
C ILE A 92 -0.61 -11.62 3.59
N THR A 93 -0.43 -10.49 4.25
CA THR A 93 -1.41 -9.41 4.24
C THR A 93 -1.30 -8.58 2.96
N VAL A 94 -2.36 -8.59 2.18
CA VAL A 94 -2.56 -7.74 1.01
C VAL A 94 -3.96 -7.13 1.07
N ASN A 95 -4.25 -6.18 0.20
CA ASN A 95 -5.63 -5.75 -0.03
C ASN A 95 -6.02 -5.97 -1.50
N LYS A 96 -7.27 -6.36 -1.72
CA LYS A 96 -7.86 -6.29 -3.07
C LYS A 96 -7.83 -4.84 -3.56
N ASN A 97 -7.49 -4.64 -4.81
CA ASN A 97 -7.31 -3.32 -5.37
C ASN A 97 -7.76 -3.29 -6.83
N ALA A 98 -8.52 -2.28 -7.19
CA ALA A 98 -8.84 -2.06 -8.58
C ALA A 98 -7.57 -1.79 -9.40
N ILE A 99 -7.54 -2.26 -10.62
CA ILE A 99 -6.50 -1.97 -11.60
C ILE A 99 -7.03 -0.94 -12.62
N PRO A 100 -6.17 -0.28 -13.39
CA PRO A 100 -6.62 0.59 -14.47
C PRO A 100 -7.56 -0.15 -15.43
N PHE A 101 -8.71 0.49 -15.73
CA PHE A 101 -9.78 -0.07 -16.57
C PHE A 101 -10.39 -1.37 -16.03
N ASP A 102 -10.44 -1.51 -14.71
CA ASP A 102 -11.00 -2.69 -14.04
C ASP A 102 -12.48 -2.89 -14.42
N THR A 103 -12.82 -4.11 -14.84
CA THR A 103 -14.19 -4.50 -15.15
C THR A 103 -14.95 -5.06 -13.95
N ASN A 104 -14.25 -5.38 -12.87
CA ASN A 104 -14.85 -5.83 -11.62
C ASN A 104 -15.19 -4.65 -10.71
N PRO A 105 -16.28 -4.72 -9.93
CA PRO A 105 -16.60 -3.69 -8.95
C PRO A 105 -15.52 -3.62 -7.85
N PRO A 106 -15.32 -2.45 -7.20
CA PRO A 106 -14.24 -2.24 -6.22
C PRO A 106 -14.20 -3.25 -5.05
N MET A 107 -15.36 -3.80 -4.68
CA MET A 107 -15.46 -4.80 -3.60
C MET A 107 -15.00 -6.21 -4.02
N VAL A 108 -14.78 -6.43 -5.30
CA VAL A 108 -14.26 -7.68 -5.88
C VAL A 108 -12.85 -7.46 -6.38
N ALA A 109 -12.65 -6.44 -7.20
CA ALA A 109 -11.41 -6.00 -7.82
C ALA A 109 -10.67 -7.08 -8.63
N SER A 110 -9.82 -6.64 -9.53
CA SER A 110 -9.01 -7.54 -10.37
C SER A 110 -7.56 -7.66 -9.91
N GLY A 111 -7.14 -6.82 -9.01
CA GLY A 111 -5.78 -6.78 -8.50
C GLY A 111 -5.67 -6.96 -7.00
N ILE A 112 -4.43 -7.11 -6.56
CA ILE A 112 -4.01 -7.03 -5.15
C ILE A 112 -2.84 -6.06 -5.02
N ARG A 113 -2.80 -5.38 -3.89
CA ARG A 113 -1.68 -4.51 -3.56
C ARG A 113 -0.97 -5.00 -2.31
#